data_9b22467db5f3706d5e8ce7096918d286
#
_entry.id   9b22467db5f3706d5e8ce7096918d286
#
_cell.length_a   1.000
_cell.length_b   1.000
_cell.length_c   1.000
_cell.angle_alpha   90.00
_cell.angle_beta   90.00
_cell.angle_gamma   90.00
#
_symmetry.space_group_name_H-M   'P 1'
#
loop_
_entity.id
_entity.type
_entity.pdbx_description
1 polymer ?
#
loop_
_entity_poly.entity_id
_entity_poly.type
_entity_poly.pdbx_seq_one_letter_code
_entity_poly.pdbx_strand_id
1 'polypeptide(L)'
;MTDEITSRIIRLKNGDDVIAKIVKSDRKKLTLQKPFLFRTQSVIDPMSGMKKDVTMLQSWTAFADSDEITIQQESILAFLNPTGETEKLYTIEKKREEELKKKFQK
;
A
#
# COMPACT_ATOMS: atom_id res chain seq x y z
N MET A 1 12.57 22.10 -5.85
CA MET A 1 12.18 21.56 -5.58
C MET A 1 11.52 20.62 -5.78
N THR A 2 11.47 20.13 -5.73
CA THR A 2 10.89 19.29 -6.07
C THR A 2 10.24 18.52 -5.32
N ASP A 3 9.38 18.33 -5.31
CA ASP A 3 8.73 17.66 -4.64
C ASP A 3 8.41 16.50 -5.02
N GLU A 4 9.09 15.63 -4.85
CA GLU A 4 8.90 14.42 -4.98
C GLU A 4 7.79 14.02 -4.30
N ILE A 5 6.77 13.54 -4.88
CA ILE A 5 5.72 13.01 -4.24
C ILE A 5 6.01 11.76 -3.71
N THR A 6 6.17 11.73 -2.51
CA THR A 6 6.47 10.50 -1.82
C THR A 6 5.18 9.80 -1.45
N SER A 7 5.29 8.53 -1.19
CA SER A 7 4.17 7.75 -0.68
C SER A 7 3.83 8.17 0.75
N ARG A 8 2.61 7.83 1.15
CA ARG A 8 2.14 8.07 2.51
C ARG A 8 1.46 6.83 3.03
N ILE A 9 1.55 6.63 4.32
CA ILE A 9 0.78 5.58 4.97
C ILE A 9 -0.48 6.23 5.50
N ILE A 10 -1.64 5.66 5.16
CA ILE A 10 -2.92 6.17 5.58
C ILE A 10 -3.53 5.15 6.53
N ARG A 11 -3.73 5.56 7.77
CA ARG A 11 -4.38 4.69 8.74
C ARG A 11 -5.87 4.95 8.70
N LEU A 12 -6.63 3.90 8.43
CA LEU A 12 -8.07 4.00 8.33
C LEU A 12 -8.70 3.73 9.69
N LYS A 13 -9.92 4.21 9.86
CA LYS A 13 -10.61 4.07 11.14
C LYS A 13 -10.91 2.62 11.49
N ASN A 14 -10.95 1.73 10.50
CA ASN A 14 -11.15 0.31 10.77
C ASN A 14 -9.88 -0.41 11.23
N GLY A 15 -8.77 0.32 11.35
CA GLY A 15 -7.51 -0.25 11.83
C GLY A 15 -6.54 -0.66 10.74
N ASP A 16 -6.95 -0.59 9.48
CA ASP A 16 -6.05 -0.98 8.39
C ASP A 16 -5.09 0.16 8.05
N ASP A 17 -3.88 -0.19 7.68
CA ASP A 17 -2.89 0.76 7.19
C ASP A 17 -2.67 0.49 5.71
N VAL A 18 -2.67 1.55 4.93
CA VAL A 18 -2.50 1.47 3.48
C VAL A 18 -1.37 2.40 3.08
N ILE A 19 -0.47 1.95 2.22
CA ILE A 19 0.56 2.83 1.67
C ILE A 19 0.18 3.12 0.22
N ALA A 20 0.24 4.37 -0.17
CA ALA A 20 -0.17 4.78 -1.50
C ALA A 20 0.43 6.14 -1.85
N LYS A 21 0.35 6.47 -3.13
CA LYS A 21 0.69 7.80 -3.59
C LYS A 21 -0.61 8.60 -3.62
N ILE A 22 -0.60 9.78 -3.04
CA ILE A 22 -1.78 10.64 -3.04
C ILE A 22 -1.74 11.51 -4.28
N VAL A 23 -2.74 11.38 -5.13
CA VAL A 23 -2.77 12.11 -6.39
C VAL A 23 -3.80 13.23 -6.40
N LYS A 24 -4.77 13.19 -5.50
CA LYS A 24 -5.78 14.23 -5.43
C LYS A 24 -6.38 14.25 -4.04
N SER A 25 -6.64 15.43 -3.52
CA SER A 25 -7.18 15.56 -2.18
C SER A 25 -8.09 16.77 -2.13
N ASP A 26 -9.28 16.61 -1.55
CA ASP A 26 -10.15 17.73 -1.27
C ASP A 26 -10.76 17.52 0.12
N ARG A 27 -11.70 18.34 0.50
CA ARG A 27 -12.25 18.27 1.85
C ARG A 27 -12.94 16.97 2.17
N LYS A 28 -13.56 16.35 1.19
CA LYS A 28 -14.38 15.17 1.42
C LYS A 28 -13.74 13.89 0.93
N LYS A 29 -12.85 13.96 -0.03
CA LYS A 29 -12.34 12.78 -0.70
C LYS A 29 -10.84 12.82 -0.89
N LEU A 30 -10.26 11.64 -0.93
CA LEU A 30 -8.83 11.47 -1.16
C LEU A 30 -8.66 10.40 -2.23
N THR A 31 -7.94 10.70 -3.29
CA THR A 31 -7.67 9.73 -4.35
C THR A 31 -6.25 9.21 -4.22
N LEU A 32 -6.14 7.91 -4.16
CA LEU A 32 -4.88 7.20 -3.97
C LEU A 32 -4.53 6.45 -5.24
N GLN A 33 -3.24 6.40 -5.54
CA GLN A 33 -2.75 5.63 -6.67
C GLN A 33 -1.90 4.49 -6.14
N LYS A 34 -2.13 3.32 -6.69
CA LYS A 34 -1.41 2.09 -6.33
C LYS A 34 -1.42 1.84 -4.83
N PRO A 35 -2.61 1.72 -4.24
CA PRO A 35 -2.71 1.47 -2.80
C PRO A 35 -2.40 0.02 -2.47
N PHE A 36 -1.57 -0.18 -1.44
CA PHE A 36 -1.25 -1.51 -0.93
C PHE A 36 -1.57 -1.56 0.55
N LEU A 37 -2.20 -2.64 0.95
CA LEU A 37 -2.60 -2.85 2.34
C LEU A 37 -1.48 -3.58 3.07
N PHE A 38 -1.15 -3.12 4.27
CA PHE A 38 -0.18 -3.83 5.11
C PHE A 38 -0.86 -5.03 5.75
N ARG A 39 -0.24 -6.17 5.64
CA ARG A 39 -0.74 -7.39 6.27
C ARG A 39 0.39 -8.04 7.05
N THR A 40 0.07 -8.50 8.23
CA THR A 40 1.04 -9.23 9.04
C THR A 40 0.63 -10.69 9.06
N GLN A 41 1.58 -11.55 8.77
CA GLN A 41 1.32 -12.98 8.69
C GLN A 41 2.33 -13.71 9.56
N SER A 42 1.87 -14.67 10.33
CA SER A 42 2.76 -15.50 11.12
C SER A 42 3.24 -16.66 10.27
N VAL A 43 4.53 -16.86 10.24
CA VAL A 43 5.12 -17.97 9.50
C VAL A 43 6.01 -18.76 10.48
N ILE A 44 6.25 -20.02 10.17
CA ILE A 44 7.15 -20.83 10.97
C ILE A 44 8.48 -20.91 10.27
N ASP A 45 9.53 -20.54 10.99
CA ASP A 45 10.89 -20.61 10.47
C ASP A 45 11.27 -22.09 10.39
N PRO A 46 11.56 -22.63 9.21
CA PRO A 46 11.88 -24.04 9.07
C PRO A 46 13.18 -24.44 9.78
N MET A 47 14.07 -23.49 10.00
CA MET A 47 15.34 -23.81 10.64
C MET A 47 15.22 -23.89 12.15
N SER A 48 14.44 -23.03 12.78
CA SER A 48 14.33 -22.98 14.22
C SER A 48 13.01 -23.50 14.76
N GLY A 49 12.00 -23.65 13.88
CA GLY A 49 10.68 -24.06 14.32
C GLY A 49 9.92 -22.97 15.07
N MET A 50 10.46 -21.76 15.14
CA MET A 50 9.84 -20.68 15.87
C MET A 50 8.93 -19.88 14.99
N LYS A 51 7.88 -19.31 15.58
CA LYS A 51 6.97 -18.46 14.84
C LYS A 51 7.61 -17.08 14.67
N LYS A 52 7.35 -16.50 13.52
CA LYS A 52 7.90 -15.21 13.18
C LYS A 52 6.82 -14.43 12.45
N ASP A 53 6.65 -13.17 12.80
CA ASP A 53 5.67 -12.32 12.10
C ASP A 53 6.35 -11.60 10.96
N VAL A 54 5.74 -11.65 9.80
CA VAL A 54 6.26 -11.01 8.61
C VAL A 54 5.20 -10.03 8.09
N THR A 55 5.62 -8.81 7.81
CA THR A 55 4.72 -7.81 7.25
C THR A 55 4.85 -7.82 5.73
N MET A 56 3.73 -7.88 5.07
CA MET A 56 3.66 -7.93 3.62
C MET A 56 2.75 -6.85 3.10
N LEU A 57 2.90 -6.50 1.85
CA LEU A 57 2.03 -5.55 1.19
C LEU A 57 1.15 -6.30 0.20
N GLN A 58 -0.14 -6.01 0.23
CA GLN A 58 -1.11 -6.64 -0.66
C GLN A 58 -1.80 -5.56 -1.46
N SER A 59 -1.82 -5.69 -2.79
CA SER A 59 -2.43 -4.68 -3.64
C SER A 59 -3.94 -4.63 -3.42
N TRP A 60 -4.47 -3.42 -3.29
CA TRP A 60 -5.90 -3.22 -3.17
C TRP A 60 -6.58 -3.25 -4.53
N THR A 61 -5.83 -2.98 -5.59
CA THR A 61 -6.39 -2.83 -6.92
C THR A 61 -5.96 -3.94 -7.87
N ALA A 62 -5.49 -5.07 -7.33
CA ALA A 62 -4.97 -6.15 -8.16
C ALA A 62 -6.00 -6.67 -9.14
N PHE A 63 -7.27 -6.65 -8.76
CA PHE A 63 -8.34 -7.20 -9.60
C PHE A 63 -9.23 -6.12 -10.22
N ALA A 64 -8.84 -4.85 -10.09
CA ALA A 64 -9.59 -3.74 -10.63
C ALA A 64 -9.00 -3.32 -11.97
N ASP A 65 -9.79 -2.61 -12.77
CA ASP A 65 -9.31 -2.13 -14.06
C ASP A 65 -8.53 -0.82 -13.94
N SER A 66 -8.43 -0.28 -12.73
CA SER A 66 -7.67 0.94 -12.48
C SER A 66 -6.86 0.77 -11.21
N ASP A 67 -5.73 1.43 -11.14
CA ASP A 67 -4.91 1.41 -9.93
C ASP A 67 -5.17 2.62 -9.03
N GLU A 68 -6.27 3.33 -9.26
CA GLU A 68 -6.66 4.46 -8.41
C GLU A 68 -7.94 4.14 -7.66
N ILE A 69 -8.02 4.64 -6.44
CA ILE A 69 -9.20 4.47 -5.63
C ILE A 69 -9.45 5.78 -4.89
N THR A 70 -10.71 6.16 -4.77
CA THR A 70 -11.08 7.37 -4.03
C THR A 70 -11.79 6.95 -2.76
N ILE A 71 -11.31 7.46 -1.64
CA ILE A 71 -11.89 7.13 -0.34
C ILE A 71 -12.41 8.40 0.31
N GLN A 72 -13.28 8.24 1.31
CA GLN A 72 -13.83 9.38 2.04
C GLN A 72 -12.83 9.83 3.09
N GLN A 73 -12.63 11.14 3.21
CA GLN A 73 -11.72 11.68 4.23
C GLN A 73 -12.15 11.27 5.64
N GLU A 74 -13.44 11.12 5.86
CA GLU A 74 -13.90 10.74 7.19
C GLU A 74 -13.52 9.32 7.58
N SER A 75 -13.08 8.50 6.64
CA SER A 75 -12.61 7.14 6.94
C SER A 75 -11.16 7.13 7.41
N ILE A 76 -10.47 8.25 7.35
CA ILE A 76 -9.06 8.32 7.65
C ILE A 76 -8.85 8.74 9.09
N LEU A 77 -8.04 7.98 9.80
CA LEU A 77 -7.67 8.30 11.17
C LEU A 77 -6.40 9.16 11.21
N ALA A 78 -5.42 8.82 10.41
CA ALA A 78 -4.13 9.52 10.45
C ALA A 78 -3.32 9.28 9.19
N PHE A 79 -2.39 10.17 8.93
CA PHE A 79 -1.39 10.00 7.87
C PHE A 79 -0.03 9.83 8.53
N LEU A 80 0.77 8.92 7.99
CA LEU A 80 2.11 8.66 8.51
C LEU A 80 3.11 8.70 7.37
N ASN A 81 4.33 9.04 7.69
CA ASN A 81 5.40 9.00 6.70
C ASN A 81 6.08 7.64 6.76
N PRO A 82 6.24 6.96 5.64
CA PRO A 82 6.90 5.65 5.66
C PRO A 82 8.39 5.79 5.90
N THR A 83 8.98 4.75 6.47
CA THR A 83 10.43 4.69 6.60
C THR A 83 11.03 4.41 5.22
N GLY A 84 12.34 4.62 5.09
CA GLY A 84 13.01 4.32 3.83
C GLY A 84 12.88 2.87 3.42
N GLU A 85 12.91 1.96 4.38
CA GLU A 85 12.75 0.53 4.08
C GLU A 85 11.35 0.23 3.58
N THR A 86 10.35 0.87 4.17
CA THR A 86 8.96 0.69 3.75
C THR A 86 8.75 1.23 2.34
N GLU A 87 9.37 2.36 2.02
CA GLU A 87 9.27 2.90 0.67
C GLU A 87 9.92 1.99 -0.35
N LYS A 88 11.03 1.36 0.01
CA LYS A 88 11.68 0.41 -0.89
C LYS A 88 10.81 -0.81 -1.14
N LEU A 89 10.20 -1.32 -0.10
CA LEU A 89 9.29 -2.46 -0.24
C LEU A 89 8.12 -2.10 -1.13
N TYR A 90 7.55 -0.93 -0.93
CA TYR A 90 6.44 -0.45 -1.74
C TYR A 90 6.85 -0.35 -3.21
N THR A 91 8.04 0.18 -3.49
CA THR A 91 8.54 0.30 -4.85
C THR A 91 8.68 -1.08 -5.52
N ILE A 92 9.20 -2.05 -4.77
CA ILE A 92 9.35 -3.41 -5.28
C ILE A 92 7.99 -4.02 -5.60
N GLU A 93 7.03 -3.87 -4.70
CA GLU A 93 5.71 -4.45 -4.89
C GLU A 93 4.93 -3.79 -6.02
N LYS A 94 5.12 -2.48 -6.21
CA LYS A 94 4.49 -1.79 -7.33
C LYS A 94 5.01 -2.35 -8.66
N LYS A 95 6.30 -2.57 -8.77
CA LYS A 95 6.86 -3.13 -9.99
C LYS A 95 6.38 -4.54 -10.23
N ARG A 96 6.29 -5.33 -9.16
CA ARG A 96 5.81 -6.71 -9.28
C ARG A 96 4.36 -6.74 -9.76
N GLU A 97 3.53 -5.84 -9.25
CA GLU A 97 2.14 -5.76 -9.69
C GLU A 97 2.04 -5.37 -11.15
N GLU A 98 2.84 -4.41 -11.57
CA GLU A 98 2.83 -3.97 -12.97
C GLU A 98 3.22 -5.11 -13.91
N GLU A 99 4.22 -5.89 -13.52
CA GLU A 99 4.65 -7.01 -14.34
C GLU A 99 3.59 -8.10 -14.42
N LEU A 100 2.92 -8.36 -13.31
CA LEU A 100 1.86 -9.35 -13.29
C LEU A 100 0.68 -8.91 -14.15
N LYS A 101 0.32 -7.64 -14.10
CA LYS A 101 -0.77 -7.13 -14.91
C LYS A 101 -0.45 -7.21 -16.39
N LYS A 102 0.79 -6.96 -16.76
CA LYS A 102 1.21 -7.07 -18.15
C LYS A 102 1.08 -8.50 -18.67
N LYS A 103 1.38 -9.47 -17.82
CA LYS A 103 1.30 -10.87 -18.22
C LYS A 103 -0.14 -11.31 -18.47
N PHE A 104 -1.08 -10.76 -17.71
CA PHE A 104 -2.47 -11.17 -17.83
C PHE A 104 -3.31 -10.28 -18.74
N GLN A 105 -2.73 -9.18 -19.19
CA GLN A 105 -3.45 -8.35 -20.11
C GLN A 105 -2.97 -8.66 -21.50
N LYS A 106 -3.82 -9.08 -22.31
CA LYS A 106 -3.44 -9.35 -23.67
C LYS A 106 -4.41 -8.75 -24.63
#